data_f6420e9cd6e50c4a9d9b3aa0a1ded6f6
#
_entry.id   f6420e9cd6e50c4a9d9b3aa0a1ded6f6
#
_cell.length_a   1.000
_cell.length_b   1.000
_cell.length_c   1.000
_cell.angle_alpha   90.00
_cell.angle_beta   90.00
_cell.angle_gamma   90.00
#
_symmetry.space_group_name_H-M   'P 1'
#
loop_
_entity.id
_entity.type
_entity.pdbx_description
1 polymer ?
#
loop_
_entity_poly.entity_id
_entity_poly.type
_entity_poly.pdbx_seq_one_letter_code
_entity_poly.pdbx_strand_id
1 'polypeptide(L)'
;FQLQGNQGAACLFAGSPTDGLMGGGFLYTNENTLSLGLVCGLHHLHDAKKSVPQMLEDFKQHPAVAPLIAGGKLVEYSAHVVPEAGINMLPELVGDGVLIAGDA
;
A
#
# COMPACT_ATOMS: atom_id res chain seq x y z
N PHE A 1 -7.98 -8.26 15.05
CA PHE A 1 -8.90 -7.14 15.16
C PHE A 1 -10.15 -7.55 15.94
N GLN A 2 -10.54 -6.76 16.93
CA GLN A 2 -11.83 -6.92 17.64
C GLN A 2 -12.84 -5.92 17.04
N LEU A 3 -13.24 -6.16 15.81
CA LEU A 3 -14.24 -5.33 15.11
C LEU A 3 -15.65 -5.91 15.36
N GLN A 4 -16.64 -5.04 15.52
CA GLN A 4 -18.04 -5.42 15.74
C GLN A 4 -18.89 -5.06 14.51
N GLY A 5 -19.77 -6.00 14.10
CA GLY A 5 -20.71 -5.76 13.01
C GLY A 5 -20.02 -5.44 11.68
N ASN A 6 -20.46 -4.36 11.03
CA ASN A 6 -19.93 -3.90 9.74
C ASN A 6 -18.76 -2.91 9.88
N GLN A 7 -18.02 -2.95 10.98
CA GLN A 7 -16.85 -2.11 11.17
C GLN A 7 -15.67 -2.64 10.35
N GLY A 8 -14.96 -1.75 9.70
CA GLY A 8 -13.67 -2.00 9.05
C GLY A 8 -12.56 -1.20 9.71
N ALA A 9 -11.32 -1.61 9.52
CA ALA A 9 -10.14 -0.87 9.94
C ALA A 9 -9.18 -0.67 8.77
N ALA A 10 -8.61 0.53 8.70
CA ALA A 10 -7.52 0.87 7.79
C ALA A 10 -6.37 1.43 8.62
N CYS A 11 -5.23 0.76 8.57
CA CYS A 11 -4.01 1.18 9.23
C CYS A 11 -2.98 1.60 8.18
N LEU A 12 -2.39 2.78 8.36
CA LEU A 12 -1.30 3.27 7.53
C LEU A 12 -0.03 3.37 8.39
N PHE A 13 1.09 2.99 7.81
CA PHE A 13 2.38 2.95 8.47
C PHE A 13 3.40 3.74 7.65
N ALA A 14 4.15 4.62 8.29
CA ALA A 14 5.18 5.42 7.65
C ALA A 14 6.58 5.07 8.19
N GLY A 15 7.59 5.29 7.37
CA GLY A 15 9.01 5.14 7.74
C GLY A 15 9.51 3.70 7.66
N SER A 16 9.32 2.92 8.70
CA SER A 16 9.86 1.56 8.84
C SER A 16 9.50 0.60 7.68
N PRO A 17 8.25 0.56 7.15
CA PRO A 17 7.90 -0.39 6.09
C PRO A 17 8.73 -0.26 4.82
N THR A 18 9.16 0.95 4.48
CA THR A 18 9.94 1.26 3.28
C THR A 18 11.41 1.58 3.56
N ASP A 19 11.91 1.23 4.76
CA ASP A 19 13.28 1.53 5.21
C ASP A 19 13.59 3.05 5.15
N GLY A 20 12.58 3.88 5.39
CA GLY A 20 12.67 5.35 5.36
C GLY A 20 12.55 5.97 3.97
N LEU A 21 12.40 5.19 2.91
CA LEU A 21 12.15 5.71 1.57
C LEU A 21 10.72 6.27 1.46
N MET A 22 10.49 7.10 0.45
CA MET A 22 9.14 7.60 0.14
C MET A 22 8.16 6.45 -0.04
N GLY A 23 7.04 6.52 0.66
CA GLY A 23 6.00 5.51 0.67
C GLY A 23 5.57 5.12 2.08
N GLY A 24 5.14 3.89 2.25
CA GLY A 24 4.70 3.38 3.54
C GLY A 24 4.03 2.01 3.41
N GLY A 25 3.53 1.51 4.53
CA GLY A 25 2.77 0.29 4.60
C GLY A 25 1.29 0.55 4.82
N PHE A 26 0.47 -0.42 4.47
CA PHE A 26 -0.95 -0.41 4.76
C PHE A 26 -1.44 -1.78 5.23
N LEU A 27 -2.48 -1.77 6.04
CA LEU A 27 -3.23 -2.96 6.42
C LEU A 27 -4.71 -2.60 6.49
N TYR A 28 -5.51 -3.28 5.68
CA TYR A 28 -6.95 -3.09 5.61
C TYR A 28 -7.68 -4.38 5.96
N THR A 29 -8.79 -4.25 6.68
CA THR A 29 -9.71 -5.36 6.88
C THR A 29 -10.71 -5.41 5.73
N ASN A 30 -10.92 -6.60 5.19
CA ASN A 30 -12.02 -6.92 4.28
C ASN A 30 -13.02 -7.82 5.02
N GLU A 31 -14.07 -8.24 4.37
CA GLU A 31 -15.10 -9.06 5.00
C GLU A 31 -14.52 -10.34 5.64
N ASN A 32 -13.67 -11.08 4.92
CA ASN A 32 -13.11 -12.36 5.37
C ASN A 32 -11.58 -12.45 5.19
N THR A 33 -10.92 -11.35 4.81
CA THR A 33 -9.48 -11.30 4.54
C THR A 33 -8.87 -10.02 5.09
N LEU A 34 -7.55 -9.96 5.09
CA LEU A 34 -6.77 -8.75 5.31
C LEU A 34 -5.98 -8.43 4.05
N SER A 35 -5.92 -7.16 3.67
CA SER A 35 -5.00 -6.67 2.66
C SER A 35 -3.83 -6.00 3.36
N LEU A 36 -2.64 -6.57 3.20
CA LEU A 36 -1.40 -6.04 3.74
C LEU A 36 -0.44 -5.76 2.59
N GLY A 37 0.14 -4.58 2.55
CA GLY A 37 1.10 -4.24 1.52
C GLY A 37 1.95 -3.03 1.87
N LEU A 38 2.83 -2.69 0.95
CA LEU A 38 3.61 -1.46 1.00
C LEU A 38 3.62 -0.77 -0.37
N VAL A 39 3.78 0.53 -0.34
CA VAL A 39 4.00 1.38 -1.50
C VAL A 39 5.38 2.01 -1.37
N CYS A 40 6.16 2.00 -2.44
CA CYS A 40 7.51 2.54 -2.45
C CYS A 40 7.76 3.31 -3.75
N GLY A 41 8.29 4.53 -3.62
CA GLY A 41 8.64 5.34 -4.79
C GLY A 41 9.75 4.71 -5.61
N LEU A 42 9.50 4.43 -6.89
CA LEU A 42 10.43 3.74 -7.79
C LEU A 42 11.77 4.47 -7.94
N HIS A 43 11.74 5.80 -7.96
CA HIS A 43 12.93 6.64 -8.14
C HIS A 43 13.92 6.56 -6.97
N HIS A 44 13.51 6.04 -5.82
CA HIS A 44 14.38 5.83 -4.66
C HIS A 44 14.89 4.39 -4.53
N LEU A 45 14.36 3.45 -5.33
CA LEU A 45 14.69 2.03 -5.16
C LEU A 45 16.13 1.68 -5.49
N HIS A 46 16.81 2.47 -6.33
CA HIS A 46 18.21 2.23 -6.64
C HIS A 46 19.13 2.46 -5.43
N ASP A 47 18.73 3.34 -4.49
CA ASP A 47 19.44 3.61 -3.25
C ASP A 47 19.00 2.71 -2.09
N ALA A 48 18.01 1.86 -2.32
CA ALA A 48 17.45 1.00 -1.30
C ALA A 48 18.46 -0.05 -0.85
N LYS A 49 18.61 -0.23 0.47
CA LYS A 49 19.45 -1.27 1.06
C LYS A 49 18.82 -2.66 0.99
N LYS A 50 17.50 -2.72 0.78
CA LYS A 50 16.71 -3.95 0.75
C LYS A 50 15.86 -3.98 -0.50
N SER A 51 15.58 -5.16 -1.02
CA SER A 51 14.60 -5.34 -2.07
C SER A 51 13.17 -5.12 -1.54
N VAL A 52 12.24 -4.73 -2.41
CA VAL A 52 10.83 -4.53 -2.04
C VAL A 52 10.20 -5.79 -1.41
N PRO A 53 10.42 -7.00 -1.93
CA PRO A 53 9.98 -8.22 -1.25
C PRO A 53 10.55 -8.37 0.17
N GLN A 54 11.83 -8.03 0.39
CA GLN A 54 12.42 -8.08 1.72
C GLN A 54 11.78 -7.06 2.67
N MET A 55 11.51 -5.84 2.19
CA MET A 55 10.80 -4.83 2.97
C MET A 55 9.43 -5.33 3.41
N LEU A 56 8.69 -6.02 2.52
CA LEU A 56 7.39 -6.59 2.85
C LEU A 56 7.50 -7.70 3.91
N GLU A 57 8.49 -8.58 3.81
CA GLU A 57 8.69 -9.63 4.82
C GLU A 57 9.07 -9.02 6.18
N ASP A 58 9.95 -8.02 6.20
CA ASP A 58 10.31 -7.31 7.43
C ASP A 58 9.10 -6.59 8.04
N PHE A 59 8.25 -5.98 7.19
CA PHE A 59 7.02 -5.32 7.63
C PHE A 59 6.03 -6.31 8.25
N LYS A 60 5.88 -7.50 7.70
CA LYS A 60 5.05 -8.57 8.28
C LYS A 60 5.54 -9.01 9.66
N GLN A 61 6.84 -8.95 9.91
CA GLN A 61 7.46 -9.32 11.18
C GLN A 61 7.48 -8.17 12.20
N HIS A 62 7.10 -6.96 11.79
CA HIS A 62 7.09 -5.81 12.69
C HIS A 62 6.15 -6.05 13.89
N PRO A 63 6.58 -5.72 15.14
CA PRO A 63 5.79 -6.00 16.35
C PRO A 63 4.36 -5.43 16.34
N ALA A 64 4.14 -4.33 15.62
CA ALA A 64 2.80 -3.74 15.46
C ALA A 64 1.93 -4.46 14.43
N VAL A 65 2.51 -5.26 13.53
CA VAL A 65 1.81 -5.92 12.41
C VAL A 65 1.67 -7.42 12.65
N ALA A 66 2.74 -8.08 13.08
CA ALA A 66 2.77 -9.53 13.26
C ALA A 66 1.58 -10.09 14.08
N PRO A 67 1.17 -9.47 15.21
CA PRO A 67 0.00 -9.97 15.96
C PRO A 67 -1.32 -9.83 15.20
N LEU A 68 -1.42 -8.85 14.29
CA LEU A 68 -2.65 -8.59 13.53
C LEU A 68 -2.87 -9.60 12.40
N ILE A 69 -1.80 -10.21 11.90
CA ILE A 69 -1.83 -11.21 10.82
C ILE A 69 -1.55 -12.63 11.32
N ALA A 70 -1.33 -12.80 12.63
CA ALA A 70 -1.01 -14.10 13.21
C ALA A 70 -2.09 -15.15 12.89
N GLY A 71 -1.65 -16.33 12.46
CA GLY A 71 -2.54 -17.42 12.04
C GLY A 71 -3.17 -17.24 10.66
N GLY A 72 -2.92 -16.11 10.00
CA GLY A 72 -3.36 -15.87 8.63
C GLY A 72 -2.68 -16.80 7.62
N LYS A 73 -3.39 -17.09 6.53
CA LYS A 73 -2.87 -17.83 5.39
C LYS A 73 -2.80 -16.90 4.18
N LEU A 74 -1.68 -16.92 3.45
CA LEU A 74 -1.56 -16.18 2.21
C LEU A 74 -2.56 -16.71 1.18
N VAL A 75 -3.44 -15.84 0.72
CA VAL A 75 -4.47 -16.16 -0.28
C VAL A 75 -4.00 -15.71 -1.66
N GLU A 76 -3.45 -14.51 -1.75
CA GLU A 76 -2.98 -13.90 -2.99
C GLU A 76 -1.77 -13.01 -2.73
N TYR A 77 -0.87 -12.94 -3.71
CA TYR A 77 0.23 -11.98 -3.75
C TYR A 77 0.27 -11.34 -5.14
N SER A 78 0.31 -10.01 -5.17
CA SER A 78 0.47 -9.25 -6.41
C SER A 78 1.30 -7.99 -6.16
N ALA A 79 1.90 -7.46 -7.22
CA ALA A 79 2.61 -6.20 -7.21
C ALA A 79 2.31 -5.44 -8.51
N HIS A 80 1.99 -4.15 -8.37
CA HIS A 80 1.65 -3.28 -9.47
C HIS A 80 2.41 -1.97 -9.37
N VAL A 81 2.70 -1.37 -10.53
CA VAL A 81 3.17 0.00 -10.60
C VAL A 81 1.97 0.91 -10.83
N VAL A 82 1.84 1.94 -10.01
CA VAL A 82 0.77 2.92 -10.13
C VAL A 82 1.37 4.30 -10.38
N PRO A 83 0.77 5.13 -11.26
CA PRO A 83 1.20 6.50 -11.43
C PRO A 83 0.85 7.34 -10.19
N GLU A 84 1.81 8.12 -9.69
CA GLU A 84 1.57 9.16 -8.70
C GLU A 84 1.79 10.51 -9.39
N ALA A 85 0.74 11.04 -10.00
CA ALA A 85 0.78 12.34 -10.64
C ALA A 85 0.55 13.46 -9.63
N GLY A 86 1.48 14.39 -9.54
CA GLY A 86 1.24 15.68 -8.90
C GLY A 86 0.39 16.59 -9.78
N ILE A 87 -0.06 17.72 -9.23
CA ILE A 87 -0.92 18.69 -9.94
C ILE A 87 -0.36 19.15 -11.29
N ASN A 88 0.97 19.19 -11.42
CA ASN A 88 1.66 19.60 -12.65
C ASN A 88 1.69 18.51 -13.73
N MET A 89 1.23 17.30 -13.42
CA MET A 89 1.15 16.16 -14.33
C MET A 89 -0.28 15.81 -14.72
N LEU A 90 -1.27 16.56 -14.20
CA LEU A 90 -2.66 16.36 -14.59
C LEU A 90 -2.86 16.79 -16.04
N PRO A 91 -3.45 15.96 -16.90
CA PRO A 91 -3.82 16.34 -18.23
C PRO A 91 -4.98 17.34 -18.19
N GLU A 92 -5.31 17.94 -19.33
CA GLU A 92 -6.54 18.70 -19.47
C GLU A 92 -7.74 17.76 -19.34
N LEU A 93 -8.52 17.92 -18.25
CA LEU A 93 -9.56 16.97 -17.86
C LEU A 93 -10.88 17.16 -18.61
N VAL A 94 -11.06 18.32 -19.25
CA VAL A 94 -12.31 18.70 -19.92
C VAL A 94 -12.01 19.25 -21.28
N GLY A 95 -12.66 18.73 -22.32
CA GLY A 95 -12.63 19.25 -23.68
C GLY A 95 -14.02 19.20 -24.30
N ASP A 96 -14.14 19.66 -25.58
CA ASP A 96 -15.41 19.63 -26.29
C ASP A 96 -15.90 18.17 -26.48
N GLY A 97 -16.94 17.81 -25.72
CA GLY A 97 -17.55 16.47 -25.74
C GLY A 97 -16.73 15.37 -25.04
N VAL A 98 -15.68 15.73 -24.26
CA VAL A 98 -14.81 14.80 -23.54
C VAL A 98 -14.66 15.21 -22.08
N LEU A 99 -14.76 14.24 -21.19
CA LEU A 99 -14.47 14.37 -19.77
C LEU A 99 -13.61 13.18 -19.33
N ILE A 100 -12.48 13.46 -18.67
CA ILE A 100 -11.62 12.43 -18.04
C ILE A 100 -11.94 12.40 -16.56
N ALA A 101 -12.23 11.21 -16.00
CA ALA A 101 -12.53 11.03 -14.59
C ALA A 101 -11.85 9.77 -14.05
N GLY A 102 -11.35 9.85 -12.80
CA GLY A 102 -10.63 8.76 -12.16
C GLY A 102 -9.17 8.69 -12.63
N ASP A 103 -8.60 7.49 -12.55
CA ASP A 103 -7.22 7.17 -12.97
C ASP A 103 -7.18 6.70 -14.45
N ALA A 104 -7.90 7.35 -15.31
CA ALA A 104 -8.06 6.96 -16.71
C ALA A 104 -6.79 7.23 -17.55
#